data_03574ba3a1bedfa543f3ee0aedc33758
#
_entry.id   03574ba3a1bedfa543f3ee0aedc33758
#
_cell.length_a   1.000
_cell.length_b   1.000
_cell.length_c   1.000
_cell.angle_alpha   90.00
_cell.angle_beta   90.00
_cell.angle_gamma   90.00
#
_symmetry.space_group_name_H-M   'P 1'
#
loop_
_entity.id
_entity.type
_entity.pdbx_description
1 polymer ?
#
loop_
_entity_poly.entity_id
_entity_poly.type
_entity_poly.pdbx_seq_one_letter_code
_entity_poly.pdbx_strand_id
1 'polypeptide(L)'
;TRRQRQMCIRDRILGVRFDHTHGESFYRDQVDSVYRALNKHKICEEDEGALVVFHSEHKRFAEQPFIIRKSDGASNYATSDLATISYRSDQWKADQVIYVTDGRQRDHFEQLFLTTKKWFALENRKLPLLKHIWFGTILGEDNKAIKTRDGQPIKLSELLEEAIKRAAEMVTEKSSHLPESEIHRRAKVIGLGAVKYADLSQDRTLDYVFSWEKLLALQGNTAPYLQYAVARILSIFRKMPVKINKDPKFAREPETAQERRLARKLVFFPIALKQTDRESKPHFLCCYLFELATDFSSFYSHDKVMVEDISTRNLRILLCDRTLTFLRTGLEILGIETLEEM
;
A
#
# COMPACT_ATOMS: atom_id res chain seq x y z
N THR A 1 9.07 0.09 -25.59
CA THR A 1 8.35 1.30 -26.04
C THR A 1 8.55 2.47 -25.09
N ARG A 2 8.25 3.72 -25.53
CA ARG A 2 8.34 4.93 -24.67
C ARG A 2 7.49 4.82 -23.39
N ARG A 3 6.32 4.17 -23.48
CA ARG A 3 5.45 3.89 -22.32
C ARG A 3 6.10 2.92 -21.31
N GLN A 4 6.77 1.87 -21.78
CA GLN A 4 7.49 0.93 -20.89
C GLN A 4 8.65 1.62 -20.16
N ARG A 5 9.42 2.48 -20.83
CA ARG A 5 10.50 3.25 -20.16
C ARG A 5 9.95 4.20 -19.08
N GLN A 6 8.85 4.88 -19.34
CA GLN A 6 8.21 5.77 -18.34
C GLN A 6 7.65 5.00 -17.15
N MET A 7 7.10 3.79 -17.37
CA MET A 7 6.63 2.91 -16.31
C MET A 7 7.80 2.46 -15.43
N CYS A 8 8.90 1.98 -16.03
CA CYS A 8 10.11 1.58 -15.29
C CYS A 8 10.75 2.73 -14.49
N ILE A 9 10.68 3.97 -14.96
CA ILE A 9 11.19 5.13 -14.22
C ILE A 9 10.34 5.40 -12.98
N ARG A 10 9.02 5.40 -13.10
CA ARG A 10 8.08 5.60 -11.97
C ARG A 10 8.20 4.50 -10.93
N ASP A 11 8.27 3.25 -11.37
CA ASP A 11 8.44 2.09 -10.51
C ASP A 11 9.73 2.18 -9.70
N ARG A 12 10.82 2.62 -10.36
CA ARG A 12 12.12 2.84 -9.72
C ARG A 12 12.07 3.99 -8.70
N ILE A 13 11.39 5.09 -9.01
CA ILE A 13 11.24 6.22 -8.08
C ILE A 13 10.47 5.79 -6.84
N LEU A 14 9.37 5.03 -7.01
CA LEU A 14 8.56 4.52 -5.91
C LEU A 14 9.17 3.28 -5.22
N GLY A 15 10.27 2.74 -5.72
CA GLY A 15 10.91 1.54 -5.17
C GLY A 15 10.10 0.26 -5.39
N VAL A 16 9.15 0.27 -6.35
CA VAL A 16 8.34 -0.91 -6.71
C VAL A 16 9.16 -1.81 -7.63
N ARG A 17 9.15 -3.11 -7.37
CA ARG A 17 9.80 -4.13 -8.18
C ARG A 17 8.76 -5.13 -8.68
N PHE A 18 8.92 -5.56 -9.93
CA PHE A 18 8.07 -6.57 -10.55
C PHE A 18 8.91 -7.77 -10.95
N ASP A 19 8.45 -8.97 -10.62
CA ASP A 19 9.09 -10.22 -11.07
C ASP A 19 8.76 -10.48 -12.54
N HIS A 20 7.55 -10.11 -12.97
CA HIS A 20 7.08 -10.29 -14.35
C HIS A 20 6.39 -9.04 -14.86
N THR A 21 6.58 -8.76 -16.16
CA THR A 21 5.92 -7.65 -16.86
C THR A 21 5.21 -8.23 -18.10
N HIS A 22 4.03 -8.80 -17.88
CA HIS A 22 3.18 -9.37 -18.92
C HIS A 22 2.01 -8.42 -19.19
N GLY A 23 2.04 -7.73 -20.34
CA GLY A 23 0.91 -6.93 -20.79
C GLY A 23 -0.17 -7.80 -21.44
N GLU A 24 -1.34 -7.21 -21.74
CA GLU A 24 -2.48 -7.89 -22.36
C GLU A 24 -2.09 -8.66 -23.65
N SER A 25 -1.20 -8.09 -24.45
CA SER A 25 -0.69 -8.72 -25.69
C SER A 25 0.04 -10.05 -25.47
N PHE A 26 0.59 -10.29 -24.27
CA PHE A 26 1.22 -11.58 -23.93
C PHE A 26 0.21 -12.73 -23.91
N TYR A 27 -1.03 -12.46 -23.58
CA TYR A 27 -2.09 -13.46 -23.46
C TYR A 27 -2.90 -13.66 -24.73
N ARG A 28 -2.62 -12.89 -25.80
CA ARG A 28 -3.40 -12.91 -27.06
C ARG A 28 -3.52 -14.31 -27.66
N ASP A 29 -2.42 -15.06 -27.72
CA ASP A 29 -2.39 -16.40 -28.31
C ASP A 29 -3.13 -17.45 -27.45
N GLN A 30 -3.51 -17.10 -26.23
CA GLN A 30 -4.24 -17.96 -25.30
C GLN A 30 -5.77 -17.75 -25.36
N VAL A 31 -6.23 -16.67 -26.00
CA VAL A 31 -7.65 -16.30 -26.09
C VAL A 31 -8.49 -17.40 -26.74
N ASP A 32 -8.01 -18.00 -27.83
CA ASP A 32 -8.72 -19.09 -28.51
C ASP A 32 -8.87 -20.35 -27.66
N SER A 33 -7.93 -20.61 -26.77
CA SER A 33 -8.02 -21.73 -25.83
C SER A 33 -9.12 -21.49 -24.80
N VAL A 34 -9.31 -20.24 -24.34
CA VAL A 34 -10.41 -19.86 -23.45
C VAL A 34 -11.75 -20.06 -24.14
N TYR A 35 -11.92 -19.57 -25.38
CA TYR A 35 -13.16 -19.78 -26.15
C TYR A 35 -13.52 -21.26 -26.28
N ARG A 36 -12.54 -22.10 -26.69
CA ARG A 36 -12.75 -23.55 -26.81
C ARG A 36 -13.16 -24.20 -25.49
N ALA A 37 -12.53 -23.80 -24.38
CA ALA A 37 -12.84 -24.34 -23.05
C ALA A 37 -14.26 -23.93 -22.59
N LEU A 38 -14.62 -22.66 -22.71
CA LEU A 38 -15.94 -22.16 -22.32
C LEU A 38 -17.07 -22.81 -23.16
N ASN A 39 -16.86 -22.92 -24.49
CA ASN A 39 -17.81 -23.59 -25.40
C ASN A 39 -17.94 -25.09 -25.11
N LYS A 40 -16.81 -25.80 -24.93
CA LYS A 40 -16.79 -27.24 -24.60
C LYS A 40 -17.64 -27.54 -23.36
N HIS A 41 -17.58 -26.69 -22.35
CA HIS A 41 -18.29 -26.86 -21.09
C HIS A 41 -19.66 -26.17 -21.06
N LYS A 42 -20.11 -25.59 -22.19
CA LYS A 42 -21.39 -24.87 -22.30
C LYS A 42 -21.53 -23.76 -21.23
N ILE A 43 -20.44 -23.07 -20.91
CA ILE A 43 -20.41 -21.95 -19.98
C ILE A 43 -20.88 -20.66 -20.66
N CYS A 44 -20.63 -20.54 -21.96
CA CYS A 44 -21.02 -19.39 -22.77
C CYS A 44 -22.01 -19.80 -23.86
N GLU A 45 -22.80 -18.85 -24.31
CA GLU A 45 -23.80 -18.98 -25.38
C GLU A 45 -23.77 -17.76 -26.32
N GLU A 46 -24.36 -17.89 -27.52
CA GLU A 46 -24.47 -16.78 -28.44
C GLU A 46 -25.72 -15.96 -28.11
N ASP A 47 -25.53 -14.66 -27.96
CA ASP A 47 -26.59 -13.67 -27.72
C ASP A 47 -26.32 -12.43 -28.56
N GLU A 48 -27.28 -12.03 -29.40
CA GLU A 48 -27.17 -10.92 -30.36
C GLU A 48 -25.86 -10.90 -31.17
N GLY A 49 -25.36 -12.10 -31.54
CA GLY A 49 -24.11 -12.27 -32.30
C GLY A 49 -22.83 -12.18 -31.47
N ALA A 50 -22.94 -11.88 -30.18
CA ALA A 50 -21.83 -11.91 -29.24
C ALA A 50 -21.77 -13.26 -28.51
N LEU A 51 -20.56 -13.66 -28.04
CA LEU A 51 -20.41 -14.80 -27.14
C LEU A 51 -20.42 -14.28 -25.69
N VAL A 52 -21.37 -14.76 -24.89
CA VAL A 52 -21.62 -14.23 -23.54
C VAL A 52 -21.71 -15.32 -22.50
N VAL A 53 -21.55 -14.94 -21.22
CA VAL A 53 -21.84 -15.80 -20.07
C VAL A 53 -22.89 -15.12 -19.21
N PHE A 54 -24.01 -15.82 -18.95
CA PHE A 54 -24.98 -15.42 -17.95
C PHE A 54 -24.70 -16.10 -16.60
N HIS A 55 -24.97 -15.35 -15.54
CA HIS A 55 -24.89 -15.83 -14.17
C HIS A 55 -26.29 -15.85 -13.54
N SER A 56 -27.15 -16.74 -14.02
CA SER A 56 -28.55 -16.86 -13.60
C SER A 56 -28.73 -17.06 -12.09
N GLU A 57 -27.71 -17.63 -11.44
CA GLU A 57 -27.65 -17.78 -9.98
C GLU A 57 -27.33 -16.50 -9.23
N HIS A 58 -26.88 -15.44 -9.93
CA HIS A 58 -26.47 -14.19 -9.30
C HIS A 58 -27.51 -13.08 -9.52
N LYS A 59 -28.09 -12.57 -8.42
CA LYS A 59 -29.23 -11.61 -8.46
C LYS A 59 -28.99 -10.42 -9.41
N ARG A 60 -27.76 -9.88 -9.51
CA ARG A 60 -27.45 -8.70 -10.33
C ARG A 60 -27.06 -9.06 -11.76
N PHE A 61 -26.42 -10.23 -11.98
CA PHE A 61 -25.88 -10.64 -13.29
C PHE A 61 -26.72 -11.71 -13.98
N ALA A 62 -27.94 -11.96 -13.51
CA ALA A 62 -28.85 -12.90 -14.17
C ALA A 62 -29.26 -12.41 -15.57
N GLU A 63 -29.47 -11.10 -15.73
CA GLU A 63 -29.89 -10.45 -16.97
C GLU A 63 -28.77 -9.61 -17.63
N GLN A 64 -27.63 -9.44 -16.94
CA GLN A 64 -26.49 -8.68 -17.45
C GLN A 64 -25.40 -9.62 -17.93
N PRO A 65 -25.24 -9.81 -19.28
CA PRO A 65 -24.27 -10.76 -19.80
C PRO A 65 -22.82 -10.30 -19.60
N PHE A 66 -21.95 -11.26 -19.33
CA PHE A 66 -20.51 -11.07 -19.35
C PHE A 66 -19.97 -11.36 -20.75
N ILE A 67 -19.68 -10.31 -21.50
CA ILE A 67 -19.29 -10.41 -22.91
C ILE A 67 -17.88 -10.99 -23.03
N ILE A 68 -17.77 -12.19 -23.58
CA ILE A 68 -16.50 -12.89 -23.84
C ILE A 68 -15.93 -12.51 -25.20
N ARG A 69 -16.77 -12.51 -26.27
CA ARG A 69 -16.38 -12.08 -27.62
C ARG A 69 -17.48 -11.17 -28.17
N LYS A 70 -17.08 -10.07 -28.76
CA LYS A 70 -18.02 -9.12 -29.38
C LYS A 70 -18.64 -9.70 -30.65
N SER A 71 -19.77 -9.11 -31.08
CA SER A 71 -20.49 -9.51 -32.32
C SER A 71 -19.65 -9.32 -33.61
N ASP A 72 -18.68 -8.39 -33.60
CA ASP A 72 -17.72 -8.19 -34.70
C ASP A 72 -16.56 -9.22 -34.69
N GLY A 73 -16.58 -10.21 -33.78
CA GLY A 73 -15.56 -11.22 -33.58
C GLY A 73 -14.33 -10.79 -32.79
N ALA A 74 -14.24 -9.51 -32.38
CA ALA A 74 -13.13 -9.03 -31.59
C ALA A 74 -13.14 -9.61 -30.16
N SER A 75 -11.95 -9.90 -29.63
CA SER A 75 -11.81 -10.29 -28.21
C SER A 75 -12.17 -9.12 -27.29
N ASN A 76 -12.73 -9.45 -26.14
CA ASN A 76 -13.01 -8.49 -25.08
C ASN A 76 -11.99 -8.65 -23.94
N TYR A 77 -11.88 -7.65 -23.06
CA TYR A 77 -11.05 -7.69 -21.83
C TYR A 77 -11.33 -8.94 -20.98
N ALA A 78 -12.61 -9.36 -20.94
CA ALA A 78 -13.01 -10.56 -20.23
C ALA A 78 -12.20 -11.80 -20.61
N THR A 79 -11.92 -12.00 -21.90
CA THR A 79 -11.21 -13.18 -22.39
C THR A 79 -9.72 -13.12 -22.07
N SER A 80 -9.09 -11.96 -22.24
CA SER A 80 -7.68 -11.78 -21.87
C SER A 80 -7.48 -11.92 -20.36
N ASP A 81 -8.45 -11.49 -19.55
CA ASP A 81 -8.41 -11.65 -18.08
C ASP A 81 -8.62 -13.13 -17.67
N LEU A 82 -9.53 -13.87 -18.31
CA LEU A 82 -9.68 -15.32 -18.11
C LEU A 82 -8.39 -16.08 -18.49
N ALA A 83 -7.78 -15.74 -19.62
CA ALA A 83 -6.49 -16.30 -20.03
C ALA A 83 -5.38 -15.97 -19.00
N THR A 84 -5.38 -14.77 -18.47
CA THR A 84 -4.44 -14.32 -17.41
C THR A 84 -4.59 -15.14 -16.14
N ILE A 85 -5.81 -15.36 -15.64
CA ILE A 85 -6.04 -16.19 -14.45
C ILE A 85 -5.59 -17.63 -14.70
N SER A 86 -5.96 -18.19 -15.88
CA SER A 86 -5.55 -19.53 -16.27
C SER A 86 -4.02 -19.68 -16.28
N TYR A 87 -3.32 -18.74 -16.92
CA TYR A 87 -1.87 -18.73 -16.97
C TYR A 87 -1.24 -18.66 -15.57
N ARG A 88 -1.70 -17.73 -14.72
CA ARG A 88 -1.18 -17.56 -13.37
C ARG A 88 -1.43 -18.80 -12.49
N SER A 89 -2.58 -19.45 -12.67
CA SER A 89 -2.89 -20.70 -11.97
C SER A 89 -1.99 -21.84 -12.43
N ASP A 90 -1.80 -21.99 -13.76
CA ASP A 90 -1.12 -23.14 -14.34
C ASP A 90 0.41 -23.01 -14.33
N GLN A 91 0.93 -21.83 -14.68
CA GLN A 91 2.37 -21.62 -14.81
C GLN A 91 3.01 -21.17 -13.49
N TRP A 92 2.36 -20.24 -12.77
CA TRP A 92 2.90 -19.71 -11.51
C TRP A 92 2.41 -20.48 -10.29
N LYS A 93 1.42 -21.39 -10.44
CA LYS A 93 0.80 -22.13 -9.34
C LYS A 93 0.33 -21.19 -8.22
N ALA A 94 -0.17 -20.03 -8.59
CA ALA A 94 -0.58 -19.00 -7.67
C ALA A 94 -1.67 -19.50 -6.72
N ASP A 95 -1.49 -19.34 -5.40
CA ASP A 95 -2.51 -19.62 -4.40
C ASP A 95 -3.52 -18.48 -4.30
N GLN A 96 -3.09 -17.26 -4.65
CA GLN A 96 -3.93 -16.06 -4.64
C GLN A 96 -3.62 -15.19 -5.86
N VAL A 97 -4.67 -14.64 -6.49
CA VAL A 97 -4.56 -13.64 -7.56
C VAL A 97 -5.30 -12.38 -7.13
N ILE A 98 -4.56 -11.28 -7.00
CA ILE A 98 -5.08 -9.98 -6.58
C ILE A 98 -5.06 -9.03 -7.77
N TYR A 99 -6.21 -8.45 -8.08
CA TYR A 99 -6.34 -7.36 -9.04
C TYR A 99 -6.51 -6.04 -8.31
N VAL A 100 -5.65 -5.06 -8.65
CA VAL A 100 -5.72 -3.72 -8.06
C VAL A 100 -6.11 -2.76 -9.17
N THR A 101 -7.36 -2.28 -9.16
CA THR A 101 -7.92 -1.40 -10.17
C THR A 101 -8.92 -0.40 -9.61
N ASP A 102 -9.39 0.51 -10.45
CA ASP A 102 -10.45 1.49 -10.13
C ASP A 102 -11.77 0.79 -9.77
N GLY A 103 -12.51 1.36 -8.84
CA GLY A 103 -13.78 0.82 -8.34
C GLY A 103 -14.88 0.69 -9.40
N ARG A 104 -14.79 1.41 -10.52
CA ARG A 104 -15.73 1.28 -11.66
C ARG A 104 -15.66 -0.09 -12.35
N GLN A 105 -14.58 -0.85 -12.15
CA GLN A 105 -14.40 -2.18 -12.72
C GLN A 105 -14.93 -3.32 -11.84
N ARG A 106 -15.63 -3.02 -10.74
CA ARG A 106 -16.09 -4.04 -9.77
C ARG A 106 -16.94 -5.12 -10.40
N ASP A 107 -17.91 -4.73 -11.24
CA ASP A 107 -18.82 -5.67 -11.89
C ASP A 107 -18.10 -6.60 -12.86
N HIS A 108 -17.12 -6.07 -13.60
CA HIS A 108 -16.27 -6.86 -14.47
C HIS A 108 -15.51 -7.95 -13.70
N PHE A 109 -14.83 -7.60 -12.60
CA PHE A 109 -14.07 -8.58 -11.82
C PHE A 109 -14.97 -9.57 -11.10
N GLU A 110 -16.15 -9.17 -10.64
CA GLU A 110 -17.11 -10.09 -10.03
C GLU A 110 -17.59 -11.14 -11.04
N GLN A 111 -18.00 -10.75 -12.25
CA GLN A 111 -18.38 -11.67 -13.32
C GLN A 111 -17.19 -12.53 -13.80
N LEU A 112 -15.99 -11.96 -13.89
CA LEU A 112 -14.76 -12.68 -14.21
C LEU A 112 -14.51 -13.82 -13.22
N PHE A 113 -14.65 -13.55 -11.92
CA PHE A 113 -14.42 -14.54 -10.87
C PHE A 113 -15.50 -15.62 -10.84
N LEU A 114 -16.76 -15.25 -11.07
CA LEU A 114 -17.86 -16.22 -11.21
C LEU A 114 -17.63 -17.14 -12.42
N THR A 115 -17.27 -16.60 -13.57
CA THR A 115 -16.96 -17.36 -14.77
C THR A 115 -15.77 -18.29 -14.57
N THR A 116 -14.69 -17.78 -13.96
CA THR A 116 -13.50 -18.60 -13.64
C THR A 116 -13.84 -19.75 -12.70
N LYS A 117 -14.66 -19.50 -11.67
CA LYS A 117 -15.11 -20.52 -10.72
C LYS A 117 -15.88 -21.65 -11.42
N LYS A 118 -16.83 -21.31 -12.30
CA LYS A 118 -17.57 -22.29 -13.10
C LYS A 118 -16.62 -23.10 -14.00
N TRP A 119 -15.74 -22.43 -14.72
CA TRP A 119 -14.80 -23.05 -15.64
C TRP A 119 -13.86 -24.03 -14.94
N PHE A 120 -13.17 -23.58 -13.87
CA PHE A 120 -12.20 -24.41 -13.15
C PHE A 120 -12.86 -25.60 -12.44
N ALA A 121 -14.09 -25.43 -11.93
CA ALA A 121 -14.84 -26.53 -11.33
C ALA A 121 -15.14 -27.64 -12.34
N LEU A 122 -15.55 -27.30 -13.58
CA LEU A 122 -15.85 -28.26 -14.65
C LEU A 122 -14.59 -28.96 -15.19
N GLU A 123 -13.43 -28.33 -15.10
CA GLU A 123 -12.13 -28.91 -15.46
C GLU A 123 -11.41 -29.57 -14.29
N ASN A 124 -12.01 -29.62 -13.09
CA ASN A 124 -11.41 -30.13 -11.87
C ASN A 124 -10.04 -29.47 -11.56
N ARG A 125 -9.93 -28.18 -11.81
CA ARG A 125 -8.73 -27.35 -11.59
C ARG A 125 -8.79 -26.69 -10.21
N LYS A 126 -7.61 -26.56 -9.55
CA LYS A 126 -7.50 -25.77 -8.32
C LYS A 126 -7.80 -24.29 -8.62
N LEU A 127 -8.82 -23.74 -7.97
CA LEU A 127 -9.14 -22.32 -8.04
C LEU A 127 -8.27 -21.55 -7.04
N PRO A 128 -7.44 -20.57 -7.47
CA PRO A 128 -6.76 -19.67 -6.55
C PRO A 128 -7.77 -18.76 -5.83
N LEU A 129 -7.38 -18.19 -4.70
CA LEU A 129 -8.17 -17.14 -4.08
C LEU A 129 -8.15 -15.89 -4.98
N LEU A 130 -9.30 -15.53 -5.55
CA LEU A 130 -9.43 -14.36 -6.42
C LEU A 130 -9.90 -13.15 -5.60
N LYS A 131 -9.17 -12.05 -5.67
CA LYS A 131 -9.47 -10.80 -4.93
C LYS A 131 -9.42 -9.60 -5.87
N HIS A 132 -10.44 -8.75 -5.81
CA HIS A 132 -10.41 -7.42 -6.42
C HIS A 132 -10.22 -6.37 -5.32
N ILE A 133 -9.11 -5.66 -5.37
CA ILE A 133 -8.74 -4.58 -4.47
C ILE A 133 -8.96 -3.28 -5.25
N TRP A 134 -10.15 -2.69 -5.09
CA TRP A 134 -10.45 -1.42 -5.77
C TRP A 134 -10.08 -0.22 -4.92
N PHE A 135 -9.87 0.91 -5.58
CA PHE A 135 -9.60 2.19 -4.96
C PHE A 135 -10.55 3.27 -5.50
N GLY A 136 -10.79 4.29 -4.67
CA GLY A 136 -11.56 5.49 -5.02
C GLY A 136 -10.74 6.51 -5.81
N THR A 137 -11.26 7.72 -5.90
CA THR A 137 -10.66 8.81 -6.67
C THR A 137 -9.94 9.79 -5.75
N ILE A 138 -8.78 10.26 -6.20
CA ILE A 138 -8.06 11.36 -5.53
C ILE A 138 -8.62 12.67 -6.05
N LEU A 139 -9.16 13.49 -5.15
CA LEU A 139 -9.78 14.77 -5.45
C LEU A 139 -8.84 15.94 -5.10
N GLY A 140 -8.96 17.02 -5.81
CA GLY A 140 -8.37 18.30 -5.45
C GLY A 140 -9.20 19.03 -4.38
N GLU A 141 -8.73 20.18 -3.91
CA GLU A 141 -9.41 20.98 -2.88
C GLU A 141 -10.80 21.48 -3.33
N ASP A 142 -11.05 21.52 -4.63
CA ASP A 142 -12.35 21.84 -5.25
C ASP A 142 -13.31 20.61 -5.34
N ASN A 143 -12.98 19.49 -4.71
CA ASN A 143 -13.69 18.20 -4.78
C ASN A 143 -13.85 17.64 -6.20
N LYS A 144 -12.98 18.03 -7.14
CA LYS A 144 -12.90 17.47 -8.49
C LYS A 144 -11.60 16.69 -8.65
N ALA A 145 -11.53 15.85 -9.68
CA ALA A 145 -10.29 15.12 -10.00
C ALA A 145 -9.11 16.08 -10.10
N ILE A 146 -7.99 15.75 -9.48
CA ILE A 146 -6.78 16.61 -9.43
C ILE A 146 -6.33 16.97 -10.84
N LYS A 147 -6.18 18.29 -11.09
CA LYS A 147 -5.70 18.84 -12.35
C LYS A 147 -4.52 19.78 -12.11
N THR A 148 -3.69 19.96 -13.14
CA THR A 148 -2.70 21.04 -13.19
C THR A 148 -3.41 22.39 -13.29
N ARG A 149 -2.64 23.49 -13.10
CA ARG A 149 -3.16 24.86 -13.31
C ARG A 149 -3.75 25.07 -14.71
N ASP A 150 -3.27 24.33 -15.70
CA ASP A 150 -3.73 24.37 -17.09
C ASP A 150 -4.91 23.42 -17.36
N GLY A 151 -5.54 22.84 -16.31
CA GLY A 151 -6.70 21.97 -16.42
C GLY A 151 -6.40 20.54 -16.87
N GLN A 152 -5.13 20.15 -17.07
CA GLN A 152 -4.73 18.80 -17.41
C GLN A 152 -4.62 17.91 -16.16
N PRO A 153 -4.87 16.59 -16.25
CA PRO A 153 -4.59 15.67 -15.15
C PRO A 153 -3.12 15.75 -14.72
N ILE A 154 -2.87 15.84 -13.41
CA ILE A 154 -1.49 15.83 -12.88
C ILE A 154 -0.85 14.48 -13.19
N LYS A 155 0.35 14.49 -13.75
CA LYS A 155 1.13 13.27 -13.93
C LYS A 155 1.77 12.88 -12.59
N LEU A 156 1.80 11.58 -12.30
CA LEU A 156 2.43 11.10 -11.08
C LEU A 156 3.89 11.56 -10.93
N SER A 157 4.66 11.65 -12.02
CA SER A 157 6.03 12.17 -11.99
C SER A 157 6.10 13.61 -11.48
N GLU A 158 5.20 14.48 -11.95
CA GLU A 158 5.13 15.89 -11.55
C GLU A 158 4.75 16.04 -10.06
N LEU A 159 3.82 15.17 -9.59
CA LEU A 159 3.45 15.09 -8.17
C LEU A 159 4.64 14.70 -7.29
N LEU A 160 5.41 13.68 -7.69
CA LEU A 160 6.57 13.20 -6.95
C LEU A 160 7.71 14.22 -6.93
N GLU A 161 7.97 14.87 -8.06
CA GLU A 161 8.98 15.94 -8.18
C GLU A 161 8.63 17.15 -7.30
N GLU A 162 7.37 17.58 -7.31
CA GLU A 162 6.91 18.68 -6.45
C GLU A 162 6.99 18.31 -4.95
N ALA A 163 6.66 17.08 -4.59
CA ALA A 163 6.80 16.63 -3.20
C ALA A 163 8.26 16.65 -2.73
N ILE A 164 9.19 16.21 -3.58
CA ILE A 164 10.64 16.25 -3.28
C ILE A 164 11.11 17.69 -3.15
N LYS A 165 10.69 18.59 -4.06
CA LYS A 165 11.04 20.01 -4.03
C LYS A 165 10.59 20.68 -2.72
N ARG A 166 9.34 20.52 -2.34
CA ARG A 166 8.80 21.07 -1.07
C ARG A 166 9.48 20.48 0.16
N ALA A 167 9.80 19.19 0.12
CA ALA A 167 10.57 18.57 1.19
C ALA A 167 11.99 19.15 1.27
N ALA A 168 12.63 19.48 0.13
CA ALA A 168 13.95 20.13 0.12
C ALA A 168 13.92 21.52 0.74
N GLU A 169 12.89 22.31 0.44
CA GLU A 169 12.68 23.63 1.05
C GLU A 169 12.56 23.50 2.59
N MET A 170 11.76 22.55 3.06
CA MET A 170 11.59 22.27 4.50
C MET A 170 12.90 21.81 5.18
N VAL A 171 13.67 20.92 4.53
CA VAL A 171 14.96 20.45 5.06
C VAL A 171 15.97 21.59 5.11
N THR A 172 16.04 22.42 4.08
CA THR A 172 16.94 23.58 4.01
C THR A 172 16.64 24.61 5.11
N GLU A 173 15.37 24.90 5.35
CA GLU A 173 14.95 25.81 6.42
C GLU A 173 15.41 25.35 7.80
N LYS A 174 15.34 24.06 8.07
CA LYS A 174 15.70 23.49 9.37
C LYS A 174 17.18 23.13 9.53
N SER A 175 17.87 22.89 8.45
CA SER A 175 19.23 22.34 8.42
C SER A 175 20.08 22.93 7.30
N SER A 176 20.16 24.26 7.24
CA SER A 176 20.88 25.02 6.19
C SER A 176 22.38 24.73 6.12
N HIS A 177 22.95 24.10 7.15
CA HIS A 177 24.38 23.73 7.22
C HIS A 177 24.71 22.44 6.50
N LEU A 178 23.71 21.68 6.03
CA LEU A 178 23.92 20.40 5.36
C LEU A 178 24.41 20.62 3.91
N PRO A 179 25.25 19.70 3.39
CA PRO A 179 25.60 19.70 1.97
C PRO A 179 24.35 19.51 1.09
N GLU A 180 24.33 20.09 -0.09
CA GLU A 180 23.21 19.99 -1.04
C GLU A 180 22.83 18.54 -1.36
N SER A 181 23.81 17.66 -1.51
CA SER A 181 23.58 16.23 -1.73
C SER A 181 22.81 15.54 -0.60
N GLU A 182 23.07 15.94 0.65
CA GLU A 182 22.37 15.41 1.82
C GLU A 182 20.97 15.99 1.94
N ILE A 183 20.79 17.28 1.66
CA ILE A 183 19.48 17.91 1.56
C ILE A 183 18.62 17.18 0.53
N HIS A 184 19.17 16.95 -0.67
CA HIS A 184 18.45 16.22 -1.73
C HIS A 184 18.11 14.79 -1.34
N ARG A 185 19.02 14.05 -0.69
CA ARG A 185 18.78 12.69 -0.20
C ARG A 185 17.65 12.66 0.83
N ARG A 186 17.68 13.55 1.84
CA ARG A 186 16.63 13.64 2.86
C ARG A 186 15.30 14.06 2.24
N ALA A 187 15.30 15.05 1.38
CA ALA A 187 14.11 15.53 0.68
C ALA A 187 13.43 14.43 -0.13
N LYS A 188 14.22 13.60 -0.82
CA LYS A 188 13.69 12.46 -1.57
C LYS A 188 13.00 11.45 -0.65
N VAL A 189 13.61 11.07 0.45
CA VAL A 189 13.03 10.11 1.42
C VAL A 189 11.75 10.69 2.04
N ILE A 190 11.76 11.96 2.46
CA ILE A 190 10.61 12.62 3.08
C ILE A 190 9.49 12.81 2.05
N GLY A 191 9.77 13.38 0.88
CA GLY A 191 8.77 13.69 -0.14
C GLY A 191 8.10 12.44 -0.70
N LEU A 192 8.87 11.41 -1.05
CA LEU A 192 8.31 10.14 -1.53
C LEU A 192 7.53 9.41 -0.44
N GLY A 193 8.04 9.40 0.79
CA GLY A 193 7.36 8.83 1.94
C GLY A 193 6.03 9.52 2.20
N ALA A 194 5.99 10.85 2.10
CA ALA A 194 4.78 11.65 2.30
C ALA A 194 3.70 11.31 1.27
N VAL A 195 4.03 11.22 -0.03
CA VAL A 195 3.06 10.87 -1.09
C VAL A 195 2.52 9.45 -0.88
N LYS A 196 3.39 8.46 -0.62
CA LYS A 196 2.96 7.09 -0.36
C LYS A 196 2.02 7.01 0.85
N TYR A 197 2.40 7.66 1.94
CA TYR A 197 1.62 7.61 3.16
C TYR A 197 0.27 8.33 3.04
N ALA A 198 0.21 9.45 2.33
CA ALA A 198 -1.03 10.17 2.11
C ALA A 198 -2.10 9.30 1.43
N ASP A 199 -1.68 8.47 0.48
CA ASP A 199 -2.56 7.51 -0.19
C ASP A 199 -2.88 6.30 0.71
N LEU A 200 -1.86 5.66 1.28
CA LEU A 200 -2.01 4.43 2.06
C LEU A 200 -2.71 4.64 3.42
N SER A 201 -2.71 5.86 3.97
CA SER A 201 -3.37 6.19 5.24
C SER A 201 -4.87 6.43 5.12
N GLN A 202 -5.41 6.51 3.90
CA GLN A 202 -6.84 6.63 3.64
C GLN A 202 -7.49 5.26 3.49
N ASP A 203 -8.78 5.17 3.80
CA ASP A 203 -9.55 4.00 3.36
C ASP A 203 -9.64 4.03 1.84
N ARG A 204 -8.90 3.14 1.18
CA ARG A 204 -8.80 3.09 -0.28
C ARG A 204 -10.15 2.99 -1.00
N THR A 205 -11.21 2.57 -0.32
CA THR A 205 -12.55 2.42 -0.91
C THR A 205 -13.33 3.73 -0.98
N LEU A 206 -12.79 4.79 -0.40
CA LEU A 206 -13.38 6.12 -0.36
C LEU A 206 -12.57 7.09 -1.24
N ASP A 207 -13.25 8.11 -1.77
CA ASP A 207 -12.58 9.24 -2.36
C ASP A 207 -11.95 10.10 -1.27
N TYR A 208 -10.81 10.73 -1.53
CA TYR A 208 -10.17 11.63 -0.57
C TYR A 208 -9.64 12.90 -1.23
N VAL A 209 -9.61 13.99 -0.46
CA VAL A 209 -9.07 15.28 -0.92
C VAL A 209 -7.58 15.35 -0.62
N PHE A 210 -6.79 15.55 -1.67
CA PHE A 210 -5.35 15.75 -1.57
C PHE A 210 -5.03 17.18 -1.12
N SER A 211 -4.13 17.36 -0.17
CA SER A 211 -3.65 18.66 0.29
C SER A 211 -2.14 18.65 0.48
N TRP A 212 -1.44 19.57 -0.17
CA TRP A 212 0.00 19.74 -0.04
C TRP A 212 0.44 20.10 1.38
N GLU A 213 -0.33 20.95 2.05
CA GLU A 213 -0.04 21.39 3.42
C GLU A 213 -0.05 20.21 4.40
N LYS A 214 -1.09 19.37 4.30
CA LYS A 214 -1.23 18.17 5.15
C LYS A 214 -0.17 17.12 4.87
N LEU A 215 0.24 16.97 3.62
CA LEU A 215 1.15 15.91 3.16
C LEU A 215 2.52 15.96 3.85
N LEU A 216 3.10 17.15 4.00
CA LEU A 216 4.45 17.36 4.56
C LEU A 216 4.43 17.83 6.02
N ALA A 217 3.27 17.88 6.66
CA ALA A 217 3.17 18.30 8.05
C ALA A 217 3.96 17.38 8.97
N LEU A 218 4.73 17.98 9.91
CA LEU A 218 5.46 17.27 10.96
C LEU A 218 4.59 16.95 12.18
N GLN A 219 3.29 17.10 12.04
CA GLN A 219 2.28 16.79 13.06
C GLN A 219 1.09 16.08 12.38
N GLY A 220 0.36 15.31 13.18
CA GLY A 220 -0.77 14.53 12.66
C GLY A 220 -0.35 13.23 12.00
N ASN A 221 -1.29 12.59 11.31
CA ASN A 221 -1.11 11.27 10.69
C ASN A 221 -0.40 11.38 9.34
N THR A 222 0.92 11.60 9.36
CA THR A 222 1.77 11.85 8.18
C THR A 222 3.06 11.02 8.23
N ALA A 223 3.66 10.74 7.06
CA ALA A 223 4.96 10.06 7.02
C ALA A 223 6.08 10.89 7.68
N PRO A 224 6.21 12.21 7.43
CA PRO A 224 7.24 13.01 8.09
C PRO A 224 7.17 12.96 9.62
N TYR A 225 5.97 12.90 10.20
CA TYR A 225 5.79 12.73 11.64
C TYR A 225 6.36 11.39 12.14
N LEU A 226 6.05 10.30 11.44
CA LEU A 226 6.55 8.95 11.78
C LEU A 226 8.06 8.82 11.57
N GLN A 227 8.59 9.36 10.47
CA GLN A 227 10.02 9.41 10.18
C GLN A 227 10.77 10.21 11.27
N TYR A 228 10.19 11.33 11.70
CA TYR A 228 10.73 12.12 12.80
C TYR A 228 10.74 11.36 14.14
N ALA A 229 9.69 10.59 14.44
CA ALA A 229 9.66 9.73 15.63
C ALA A 229 10.79 8.69 15.60
N VAL A 230 11.04 8.06 14.45
CA VAL A 230 12.18 7.15 14.23
C VAL A 230 13.51 7.85 14.48
N ALA A 231 13.76 8.99 13.83
CA ALA A 231 14.99 9.76 14.00
C ALA A 231 15.22 10.20 15.44
N ARG A 232 14.16 10.58 16.15
CA ARG A 232 14.21 10.94 17.58
C ARG A 232 14.67 9.77 18.45
N ILE A 233 14.12 8.57 18.27
CA ILE A 233 14.53 7.37 19.02
C ILE A 233 16.00 7.05 18.73
N LEU A 234 16.43 7.11 17.49
CA LEU A 234 17.83 6.89 17.10
C LEU A 234 18.76 7.94 17.76
N SER A 235 18.33 9.19 17.84
CA SER A 235 19.07 10.24 18.55
C SER A 235 19.22 9.95 20.04
N ILE A 236 18.20 9.38 20.69
CA ILE A 236 18.29 8.92 22.08
C ILE A 236 19.42 7.89 22.20
N PHE A 237 19.42 6.87 21.35
CA PHE A 237 20.42 5.79 21.39
C PHE A 237 21.85 6.28 21.10
N ARG A 238 22.04 7.23 20.16
CA ARG A 238 23.35 7.83 19.88
C ARG A 238 23.93 8.63 21.05
N LYS A 239 23.07 9.22 21.86
CA LYS A 239 23.46 10.03 23.03
C LYS A 239 23.70 9.21 24.28
N MET A 240 23.46 7.91 24.26
CA MET A 240 23.66 7.04 25.41
C MET A 240 25.15 6.76 25.67
N PRO A 241 25.67 7.06 26.86
CA PRO A 241 27.07 6.83 27.18
C PRO A 241 27.40 5.37 27.53
N VAL A 242 26.37 4.51 27.62
CA VAL A 242 26.49 3.12 28.08
C VAL A 242 26.02 2.12 27.02
N LYS A 243 26.58 0.90 27.09
CA LYS A 243 26.10 -0.20 26.25
C LYS A 243 24.61 -0.47 26.56
N ILE A 244 23.79 -0.46 25.51
CA ILE A 244 22.34 -0.67 25.64
C ILE A 244 22.08 -2.13 26.04
N ASN A 245 21.46 -2.33 27.19
CA ASN A 245 20.92 -3.63 27.58
C ASN A 245 19.42 -3.69 27.18
N LYS A 246 19.11 -4.59 26.27
CA LYS A 246 17.75 -4.80 25.73
C LYS A 246 17.11 -6.10 26.24
N ASP A 247 17.73 -6.77 27.21
CA ASP A 247 17.17 -7.99 27.79
C ASP A 247 16.04 -7.65 28.77
N PRO A 248 14.81 -8.11 28.50
CA PRO A 248 13.65 -7.85 29.37
C PRO A 248 13.84 -8.29 30.83
N LYS A 249 14.71 -9.27 31.09
CA LYS A 249 14.98 -9.78 32.46
C LYS A 249 15.55 -8.71 33.40
N PHE A 250 16.17 -7.68 32.85
CA PHE A 250 16.76 -6.60 33.64
C PHE A 250 15.87 -5.35 33.71
N ALA A 251 14.67 -5.40 33.16
CA ALA A 251 13.68 -4.34 33.19
C ALA A 251 12.66 -4.59 34.30
N ARG A 252 12.25 -3.51 34.99
CA ARG A 252 11.08 -3.59 35.86
C ARG A 252 9.77 -3.58 35.08
N GLU A 253 8.67 -3.82 35.76
CA GLU A 253 7.34 -3.63 35.19
C GLU A 253 7.01 -2.17 34.90
N PRO A 254 6.16 -1.84 33.94
CA PRO A 254 5.70 -0.49 33.66
C PRO A 254 4.89 0.08 34.86
N GLU A 255 5.30 1.24 35.37
CA GLU A 255 4.68 1.88 36.55
C GLU A 255 3.94 3.17 36.21
N THR A 256 4.46 4.01 35.28
CA THR A 256 3.78 5.23 34.90
C THR A 256 2.61 4.93 33.94
N ALA A 257 1.67 5.87 33.85
CA ALA A 257 0.56 5.74 32.91
C ALA A 257 1.05 5.67 31.45
N GLN A 258 2.10 6.45 31.15
CA GLN A 258 2.71 6.53 29.81
C GLN A 258 3.47 5.25 29.46
N GLU A 259 4.27 4.70 30.39
CA GLU A 259 4.94 3.42 30.22
C GLU A 259 3.94 2.29 29.93
N ARG A 260 2.86 2.20 30.74
CA ARG A 260 1.81 1.19 30.56
C ARG A 260 1.06 1.35 29.24
N ARG A 261 0.78 2.58 28.84
CA ARG A 261 0.09 2.87 27.58
C ARG A 261 0.93 2.46 26.38
N LEU A 262 2.22 2.85 26.37
CA LEU A 262 3.15 2.49 25.31
C LEU A 262 3.38 0.97 25.25
N ALA A 263 3.64 0.32 26.41
CA ALA A 263 3.82 -1.13 26.46
C ALA A 263 2.62 -1.89 25.90
N ARG A 264 1.40 -1.48 26.29
CA ARG A 264 0.16 -2.06 25.75
C ARG A 264 0.03 -1.86 24.26
N LYS A 265 0.32 -0.64 23.73
CA LYS A 265 0.27 -0.35 22.31
C LYS A 265 1.19 -1.29 21.51
N LEU A 266 2.42 -1.55 21.99
CA LEU A 266 3.37 -2.44 21.34
C LEU A 266 2.81 -3.87 21.15
N VAL A 267 2.05 -4.39 22.12
CA VAL A 267 1.46 -5.74 22.04
C VAL A 267 0.43 -5.88 20.89
N PHE A 268 -0.17 -4.77 20.45
CA PHE A 268 -1.19 -4.78 19.39
C PHE A 268 -0.64 -4.78 17.96
N PHE A 269 0.68 -4.68 17.75
CA PHE A 269 1.27 -4.67 16.40
C PHE A 269 0.88 -5.89 15.54
N PRO A 270 0.96 -7.14 16.03
CA PRO A 270 0.54 -8.30 15.24
C PRO A 270 -0.95 -8.28 14.87
N ILE A 271 -1.79 -7.69 15.73
CA ILE A 271 -3.24 -7.57 15.46
C ILE A 271 -3.47 -6.57 14.33
N ALA A 272 -2.79 -5.41 14.35
CA ALA A 272 -2.87 -4.42 13.28
C ALA A 272 -2.41 -5.00 11.93
N LEU A 273 -1.33 -5.79 11.91
CA LEU A 273 -0.87 -6.47 10.71
C LEU A 273 -1.90 -7.46 10.17
N LYS A 274 -2.46 -8.32 11.03
CA LYS A 274 -3.49 -9.30 10.64
C LYS A 274 -4.74 -8.61 10.09
N GLN A 275 -5.16 -7.50 10.69
CA GLN A 275 -6.29 -6.72 10.19
C GLN A 275 -6.00 -6.11 8.83
N THR A 276 -4.82 -5.51 8.65
CA THR A 276 -4.37 -4.94 7.38
C THR A 276 -4.40 -5.98 6.26
N ASP A 277 -3.85 -7.17 6.50
CA ASP A 277 -3.82 -8.27 5.54
C ASP A 277 -5.22 -8.77 5.21
N ARG A 278 -6.04 -9.12 6.23
CA ARG A 278 -7.40 -9.64 6.07
C ARG A 278 -8.26 -8.70 5.22
N GLU A 279 -8.26 -7.42 5.57
CA GLU A 279 -9.08 -6.40 4.88
C GLU A 279 -8.40 -5.89 3.59
N SER A 280 -7.11 -6.19 3.40
CA SER A 280 -6.27 -5.61 2.33
C SER A 280 -6.37 -4.08 2.33
N LYS A 281 -6.30 -3.47 3.51
CA LYS A 281 -6.46 -2.03 3.75
C LYS A 281 -5.26 -1.49 4.55
N PRO A 282 -4.25 -0.90 3.89
CA PRO A 282 -3.03 -0.40 4.55
C PRO A 282 -3.28 0.65 5.63
N HIS A 283 -4.40 1.39 5.56
CA HIS A 283 -4.70 2.43 6.54
C HIS A 283 -4.81 1.92 7.98
N PHE A 284 -5.15 0.65 8.22
CA PHE A 284 -5.13 0.09 9.56
C PHE A 284 -3.73 0.08 10.16
N LEU A 285 -2.72 -0.28 9.34
CA LEU A 285 -1.32 -0.18 9.76
C LEU A 285 -0.90 1.28 9.97
N CYS A 286 -1.26 2.17 9.05
CA CYS A 286 -0.97 3.61 9.19
C CYS A 286 -1.54 4.20 10.49
N CYS A 287 -2.81 3.92 10.81
CA CYS A 287 -3.44 4.34 12.05
C CYS A 287 -2.70 3.81 13.29
N TYR A 288 -2.34 2.51 13.27
CA TYR A 288 -1.58 1.92 14.36
C TYR A 288 -0.21 2.60 14.55
N LEU A 289 0.54 2.83 13.47
CA LEU A 289 1.85 3.49 13.54
C LEU A 289 1.76 4.92 14.07
N PHE A 290 0.74 5.65 13.64
CA PHE A 290 0.49 7.01 14.12
C PHE A 290 0.16 7.01 15.63
N GLU A 291 -0.71 6.12 16.09
CA GLU A 291 -1.04 5.99 17.51
C GLU A 291 0.18 5.54 18.34
N LEU A 292 1.00 4.61 17.82
CA LEU A 292 2.24 4.20 18.46
C LEU A 292 3.24 5.36 18.60
N ALA A 293 3.42 6.15 17.55
CA ALA A 293 4.29 7.33 17.58
C ALA A 293 3.76 8.42 18.55
N THR A 294 2.44 8.56 18.65
CA THR A 294 1.79 9.48 19.58
C THR A 294 2.00 9.04 21.03
N ASP A 295 1.79 7.75 21.33
CA ASP A 295 2.02 7.18 22.65
C ASP A 295 3.51 7.27 23.05
N PHE A 296 4.41 7.03 22.10
CA PHE A 296 5.84 7.25 22.30
C PHE A 296 6.17 8.72 22.59
N SER A 297 5.60 9.64 21.86
CA SER A 297 5.82 11.09 22.07
C SER A 297 5.35 11.52 23.46
N SER A 298 4.20 11.01 23.93
CA SER A 298 3.70 11.23 25.28
C SER A 298 4.64 10.64 26.34
N PHE A 299 5.06 9.40 26.17
CA PHE A 299 6.04 8.75 27.04
C PHE A 299 7.34 9.55 27.11
N TYR A 300 7.93 9.91 25.97
CA TYR A 300 9.21 10.63 25.92
C TYR A 300 9.15 12.01 26.59
N SER A 301 8.00 12.66 26.56
CA SER A 301 7.81 13.98 27.18
C SER A 301 7.67 13.93 28.72
N HIS A 302 7.19 12.81 29.26
CA HIS A 302 6.91 12.67 30.69
C HIS A 302 7.95 11.81 31.43
N ASP A 303 8.51 10.82 30.75
CA ASP A 303 9.37 9.80 31.33
C ASP A 303 10.81 9.92 30.80
N LYS A 304 11.71 10.41 31.63
CA LYS A 304 13.13 10.55 31.31
C LYS A 304 13.75 9.16 31.04
N VAL A 305 14.25 8.88 29.81
CA VAL A 305 14.81 7.56 29.49
C VAL A 305 16.08 7.26 30.30
N MET A 306 17.00 8.25 30.39
CA MET A 306 18.22 8.12 31.13
C MET A 306 18.02 8.53 32.58
N VAL A 307 17.84 7.56 33.47
CA VAL A 307 17.72 7.71 34.93
C VAL A 307 18.80 6.86 35.62
N GLU A 308 19.04 7.14 36.92
CA GLU A 308 20.04 6.41 37.70
C GLU A 308 19.62 4.97 37.96
N ASP A 309 18.35 4.77 38.31
CA ASP A 309 17.83 3.40 38.51
C ASP A 309 17.94 2.56 37.27
N ILE A 310 18.73 1.48 37.37
CA ILE A 310 19.09 0.61 36.25
C ILE A 310 17.87 -0.12 35.68
N SER A 311 16.98 -0.59 36.56
CA SER A 311 15.82 -1.39 36.16
C SER A 311 14.79 -0.54 35.39
N THR A 312 14.55 0.69 35.84
CA THR A 312 13.71 1.69 35.16
C THR A 312 14.33 2.11 33.82
N ARG A 313 15.64 2.39 33.82
CA ARG A 313 16.37 2.74 32.60
C ARG A 313 16.27 1.63 31.55
N ASN A 314 16.47 0.36 31.94
CA ASN A 314 16.37 -0.78 31.04
C ASN A 314 14.96 -0.95 30.47
N LEU A 315 13.91 -0.78 31.27
CA LEU A 315 12.53 -0.77 30.76
C LEU A 315 12.33 0.31 29.71
N ARG A 316 12.75 1.56 30.00
CA ARG A 316 12.53 2.69 29.09
C ARG A 316 13.33 2.55 27.79
N ILE A 317 14.54 1.99 27.85
CA ILE A 317 15.35 1.61 26.70
C ILE A 317 14.63 0.53 25.87
N LEU A 318 14.10 -0.50 26.53
CA LEU A 318 13.36 -1.59 25.86
C LEU A 318 12.10 -1.05 25.16
N LEU A 319 11.34 -0.15 25.81
CA LEU A 319 10.19 0.49 25.19
C LEU A 319 10.58 1.31 23.94
N CYS A 320 11.67 2.09 24.03
CA CYS A 320 12.21 2.82 22.87
C CYS A 320 12.63 1.87 21.74
N ASP A 321 13.33 0.78 22.06
CA ASP A 321 13.82 -0.20 21.07
C ASP A 321 12.67 -0.90 20.34
N ARG A 322 11.67 -1.34 21.08
CA ARG A 322 10.49 -1.99 20.47
C ARG A 322 9.66 -1.02 19.65
N THR A 323 9.52 0.23 20.11
CA THR A 323 8.86 1.28 19.32
C THR A 323 9.60 1.54 18.03
N LEU A 324 10.93 1.69 18.06
CA LEU A 324 11.76 1.86 16.87
C LEU A 324 11.59 0.69 15.89
N THR A 325 11.66 -0.54 16.40
CA THR A 325 11.51 -1.75 15.60
C THR A 325 10.17 -1.76 14.87
N PHE A 326 9.07 -1.51 15.59
CA PHE A 326 7.74 -1.58 14.99
C PHE A 326 7.43 -0.42 14.05
N LEU A 327 7.91 0.80 14.36
CA LEU A 327 7.79 1.93 13.43
C LEU A 327 8.55 1.65 12.12
N ARG A 328 9.80 1.18 12.22
CA ARG A 328 10.61 0.85 11.03
C ARG A 328 9.99 -0.29 10.22
N THR A 329 9.65 -1.40 10.87
CA THR A 329 9.02 -2.54 10.18
C THR A 329 7.70 -2.15 9.53
N GLY A 330 6.86 -1.38 10.22
CA GLY A 330 5.59 -0.92 9.65
C GLY A 330 5.77 0.03 8.46
N LEU A 331 6.71 0.97 8.54
CA LEU A 331 7.04 1.87 7.44
C LEU A 331 7.65 1.10 6.25
N GLU A 332 8.51 0.12 6.50
CA GLU A 332 9.09 -0.75 5.48
C GLU A 332 8.00 -1.56 4.74
N ILE A 333 7.04 -2.14 5.46
CA ILE A 333 5.88 -2.83 4.87
C ILE A 333 5.07 -1.89 3.95
N LEU A 334 4.96 -0.60 4.32
CA LEU A 334 4.33 0.42 3.50
C LEU A 334 5.24 0.95 2.36
N GLY A 335 6.46 0.43 2.24
CA GLY A 335 7.44 0.87 1.25
C GLY A 335 7.97 2.28 1.51
N ILE A 336 8.00 2.73 2.76
CA ILE A 336 8.43 4.07 3.18
C ILE A 336 9.79 3.97 3.88
N GLU A 337 10.78 4.65 3.33
CA GLU A 337 12.12 4.72 3.90
C GLU A 337 12.16 5.62 5.14
N THR A 338 13.09 5.34 6.05
CA THR A 338 13.34 6.15 7.25
C THR A 338 14.72 6.79 7.19
N LEU A 339 14.86 7.91 7.90
CA LEU A 339 16.11 8.62 8.06
C LEU A 339 16.67 8.38 9.47
N GLU A 340 17.99 8.38 9.58
CA GLU A 340 18.64 8.33 10.90
C GLU A 340 18.57 9.68 11.61
N GLU A 341 18.51 10.78 10.85
CA GLU A 341 18.43 12.16 11.31
C GLU A 341 17.49 12.97 10.40
N MET A 342 16.76 13.85 11.02
CA MET A 342 15.86 14.79 10.34
C MET A 342 16.06 16.22 10.91
#